data_a341fcf4c517f40c0b79d3812bddcbda
#
_entry.id   a341fcf4c517f40c0b79d3812bddcbda
#
_cell.length_a   1.000
_cell.length_b   1.000
_cell.length_c   1.000
_cell.angle_alpha   90.00
_cell.angle_beta   90.00
_cell.angle_gamma   90.00
#
_symmetry.space_group_name_H-M   'P 1'
#
loop_
_entity.id
_entity.type
_entity.pdbx_description
1 polymer ?
#
loop_
_entity_poly.entity_id
_entity_poly.type
_entity_poly.pdbx_seq_one_letter_code
_entity_poly.pdbx_strand_id
1 'polypeptide(L)'
;EEQDSNAESQEESQETTDNTTQELNIAQSLDGVTLPADSEQITYTYHGNVCNAAKTATGLYLLPVVQDDSSVVWYVYNEETDKAIPYVAFTSVTTSYAIVLPNDDVTVPSGYERVDINVSGRVVPAWFKSAAGDENMYLIYAQDSDGNQGFYRFDGSNGSCLRYVADPDTDLQASADSLSAELSSLQEDYNSMSSQNSDEIEKLNNSANLQQQNYNNLKEKVEKYGMIGVAALGAVTLLMLIFFIRMISKSSKLKKANKKVTELENAAKTRAQQARPRSSQPSTRRVRSEH
;
A
#
# COMPACT_ATOMS: atom_id res chain seq x y z
N GLU A 1 23.95 -45.55 -26.38
CA GLU A 1 24.00 -45.48 -24.89
C GLU A 1 23.76 -44.02 -24.55
N GLU A 2 22.54 -43.75 -24.22
CA GLU A 2 22.04 -42.46 -23.72
C GLU A 2 22.34 -42.38 -22.23
N GLN A 3 23.00 -41.33 -21.80
CA GLN A 3 23.12 -40.99 -20.38
C GLN A 3 22.43 -39.65 -20.12
N ASP A 4 21.21 -39.80 -19.67
CA ASP A 4 20.32 -38.76 -19.15
C ASP A 4 20.89 -38.28 -17.83
N SER A 5 21.35 -37.02 -17.77
CA SER A 5 21.75 -36.34 -16.52
C SER A 5 20.68 -35.34 -16.15
N ASN A 6 19.75 -35.81 -15.35
CA ASN A 6 18.74 -35.02 -14.66
C ASN A 6 19.43 -34.11 -13.63
N ALA A 7 19.55 -32.83 -13.93
CA ALA A 7 19.95 -31.79 -12.99
C ALA A 7 18.71 -31.30 -12.26
N GLU A 8 18.49 -31.85 -11.09
CA GLU A 8 17.46 -31.44 -10.13
C GLU A 8 17.86 -30.07 -9.55
N SER A 9 17.20 -29.02 -10.03
CA SER A 9 17.27 -27.68 -9.45
C SER A 9 16.53 -27.72 -8.12
N GLN A 10 17.28 -27.68 -7.03
CA GLN A 10 16.74 -27.40 -5.71
C GLN A 10 16.32 -25.91 -5.70
N GLU A 11 15.03 -25.66 -5.84
CA GLU A 11 14.41 -24.41 -5.41
C GLU A 11 14.49 -24.36 -3.87
N GLU A 12 15.45 -23.60 -3.39
CA GLU A 12 15.52 -23.19 -1.98
C GLU A 12 14.35 -22.24 -1.75
N SER A 13 13.24 -22.80 -1.26
CA SER A 13 12.11 -22.01 -0.77
C SER A 13 12.59 -21.12 0.37
N GLN A 14 12.79 -19.85 0.08
CA GLN A 14 12.87 -18.83 1.12
C GLN A 14 11.50 -18.77 1.81
N GLU A 15 11.44 -19.42 2.94
CA GLU A 15 10.34 -19.31 3.89
C GLU A 15 10.32 -17.87 4.39
N THR A 16 9.41 -17.06 3.80
CA THR A 16 9.04 -15.77 4.36
C THR A 16 8.49 -16.06 5.75
N THR A 17 9.26 -15.74 6.77
CA THR A 17 8.84 -15.81 8.16
C THR A 17 7.70 -14.82 8.36
N ASP A 18 6.50 -15.29 8.10
CA ASP A 18 5.28 -14.67 8.58
C ASP A 18 5.42 -14.65 10.11
N ASN A 19 5.40 -13.46 10.72
CA ASN A 19 5.45 -13.30 12.17
C ASN A 19 4.14 -13.76 12.81
N THR A 20 3.82 -15.03 12.60
CA THR A 20 2.79 -15.74 13.33
C THR A 20 3.28 -15.86 14.77
N THR A 21 2.43 -15.59 15.73
CA THR A 21 2.64 -15.73 17.17
C THR A 21 3.29 -17.09 17.48
N GLN A 22 4.62 -17.13 17.37
CA GLN A 22 5.38 -18.33 17.71
C GLN A 22 5.59 -18.30 19.20
N GLU A 23 5.08 -19.28 19.91
CA GLU A 23 5.28 -19.42 21.35
C GLU A 23 6.80 -19.47 21.63
N LEU A 24 7.32 -18.43 22.29
CA LEU A 24 8.75 -18.31 22.57
C LEU A 24 9.16 -19.33 23.63
N ASN A 25 10.23 -20.07 23.39
CA ASN A 25 10.85 -20.94 24.38
C ASN A 25 11.68 -20.10 25.37
N ILE A 26 11.03 -19.63 26.45
CA ILE A 26 11.65 -18.74 27.43
C ILE A 26 12.58 -19.52 28.37
N ALA A 27 13.81 -19.02 28.56
CA ALA A 27 14.79 -19.61 29.48
C ALA A 27 14.27 -19.58 30.94
N GLN A 28 14.29 -20.72 31.60
CA GLN A 28 13.82 -20.87 32.99
C GLN A 28 14.80 -20.25 34.01
N SER A 29 16.09 -20.19 33.70
CA SER A 29 17.13 -19.56 34.50
C SER A 29 17.95 -18.61 33.66
N LEU A 30 18.49 -17.58 34.28
CA LEU A 30 19.46 -16.64 33.69
C LEU A 30 20.88 -16.93 34.15
N ASP A 31 21.15 -18.10 34.77
CA ASP A 31 22.47 -18.47 35.21
C ASP A 31 23.45 -18.55 34.01
N GLY A 32 24.47 -17.73 34.05
CA GLY A 32 25.46 -17.63 32.95
C GLY A 32 24.99 -16.80 31.76
N VAL A 33 23.79 -16.24 31.77
CA VAL A 33 23.29 -15.34 30.72
C VAL A 33 23.66 -13.91 31.05
N THR A 34 24.39 -13.26 30.15
CA THR A 34 24.74 -11.86 30.29
C THR A 34 23.50 -10.97 29.99
N LEU A 35 23.18 -10.08 30.91
CA LEU A 35 22.14 -9.06 30.67
C LEU A 35 22.57 -8.09 29.58
N PRO A 36 21.66 -7.61 28.74
CA PRO A 36 21.94 -6.52 27.84
C PRO A 36 22.40 -5.26 28.59
N ALA A 37 23.25 -4.46 27.94
CA ALA A 37 23.68 -3.21 28.53
C ALA A 37 22.49 -2.31 28.90
N ASP A 38 22.61 -1.54 29.96
CA ASP A 38 21.59 -0.59 30.46
C ASP A 38 20.22 -1.24 30.73
N SER A 39 20.25 -2.53 31.15
CA SER A 39 19.05 -3.25 31.56
C SER A 39 19.16 -3.80 32.96
N GLU A 40 18.03 -3.98 33.61
CA GLU A 40 17.87 -4.62 34.91
C GLU A 40 17.07 -5.91 34.79
N GLN A 41 17.44 -6.91 35.60
CA GLN A 41 16.64 -8.15 35.69
C GLN A 41 15.34 -7.87 36.41
N ILE A 42 14.27 -8.38 35.85
CA ILE A 42 12.91 -8.29 36.40
C ILE A 42 12.23 -9.65 36.40
N THR A 43 11.15 -9.76 37.14
CA THR A 43 10.18 -10.84 36.99
C THR A 43 9.06 -10.36 36.08
N TYR A 44 8.70 -11.16 35.09
CA TYR A 44 7.71 -10.83 34.09
C TYR A 44 6.70 -11.96 33.90
N THR A 45 5.49 -11.65 33.50
CA THR A 45 4.46 -12.66 33.19
C THR A 45 4.24 -12.71 31.70
N TYR A 46 4.74 -13.76 31.06
CA TYR A 46 4.55 -14.02 29.63
C TYR A 46 3.51 -15.11 29.44
N HIS A 47 2.41 -14.83 28.75
CA HIS A 47 1.28 -15.75 28.50
C HIS A 47 0.82 -16.49 29.77
N GLY A 48 0.73 -15.77 30.90
CA GLY A 48 0.29 -16.34 32.18
C GLY A 48 1.38 -17.08 32.96
N ASN A 49 2.56 -17.28 32.40
CA ASN A 49 3.69 -17.93 33.05
C ASN A 49 4.69 -16.87 33.57
N VAL A 50 5.06 -17.02 34.83
CA VAL A 50 6.07 -16.15 35.44
C VAL A 50 7.46 -16.57 34.97
N CYS A 51 8.22 -15.64 34.43
CA CYS A 51 9.57 -15.87 33.93
C CYS A 51 10.57 -14.78 34.36
N ASN A 52 11.84 -15.07 34.24
CA ASN A 52 12.88 -14.07 34.35
C ASN A 52 12.96 -13.30 33.02
N ALA A 53 13.09 -11.99 33.10
CA ALA A 53 13.20 -11.08 31.96
C ALA A 53 14.16 -9.96 32.28
N ALA A 54 14.42 -9.09 31.34
CA ALA A 54 15.11 -7.83 31.58
C ALA A 54 14.26 -6.66 31.14
N LYS A 55 14.50 -5.48 31.74
CA LYS A 55 13.90 -4.22 31.34
C LYS A 55 14.99 -3.21 31.08
N THR A 56 14.97 -2.59 29.91
CA THR A 56 15.91 -1.50 29.60
C THR A 56 15.58 -0.24 30.37
N ALA A 57 16.54 0.66 30.52
CA ALA A 57 16.30 1.98 31.10
C ALA A 57 15.23 2.78 30.33
N THR A 58 15.06 2.52 29.04
CA THR A 58 14.03 3.14 28.19
C THR A 58 12.70 2.41 28.20
N GLY A 59 12.56 1.34 29.03
CA GLY A 59 11.29 0.69 29.30
C GLY A 59 10.97 -0.54 28.44
N LEU A 60 11.86 -0.97 27.53
CA LEU A 60 11.63 -2.18 26.73
C LEU A 60 11.70 -3.44 27.59
N TYR A 61 10.75 -4.36 27.38
CA TYR A 61 10.78 -5.69 27.97
C TYR A 61 11.56 -6.64 27.08
N LEU A 62 12.53 -7.33 27.67
CA LEU A 62 13.40 -8.27 26.99
C LEU A 62 13.19 -9.67 27.56
N LEU A 63 12.84 -10.60 26.68
CA LEU A 63 12.61 -12.00 27.03
C LEU A 63 13.84 -12.84 26.61
N PRO A 64 14.36 -13.72 27.50
CA PRO A 64 15.46 -14.60 27.16
C PRO A 64 14.94 -15.84 26.44
N VAL A 65 15.14 -15.93 25.16
CA VAL A 65 14.65 -17.01 24.29
C VAL A 65 15.75 -18.03 24.05
N VAL A 66 15.47 -19.30 24.36
CA VAL A 66 16.38 -20.42 24.07
C VAL A 66 16.28 -20.77 22.59
N GLN A 67 17.41 -20.77 21.92
CA GLN A 67 17.53 -21.15 20.51
C GLN A 67 17.75 -22.68 20.38
N ASP A 68 17.68 -23.19 19.15
CA ASP A 68 17.87 -24.63 18.85
C ASP A 68 19.26 -25.14 19.26
N ASP A 69 20.25 -24.28 19.23
CA ASP A 69 21.62 -24.59 19.68
C ASP A 69 21.81 -24.48 21.21
N SER A 70 20.71 -24.32 21.94
CA SER A 70 20.67 -24.09 23.40
C SER A 70 21.31 -22.77 23.85
N SER A 71 21.66 -21.88 22.96
CA SER A 71 22.03 -20.51 23.31
C SER A 71 20.84 -19.70 23.74
N VAL A 72 21.04 -18.69 24.58
CA VAL A 72 19.99 -17.75 24.97
C VAL A 72 20.19 -16.44 24.25
N VAL A 73 19.15 -16.01 23.57
CA VAL A 73 19.09 -14.73 22.84
C VAL A 73 18.00 -13.87 23.45
N TRP A 74 18.31 -12.62 23.68
CA TRP A 74 17.34 -11.65 24.14
C TRP A 74 16.45 -11.20 22.99
N TYR A 75 15.12 -11.17 23.25
CA TYR A 75 14.11 -10.70 22.31
C TYR A 75 13.39 -9.49 22.92
N VAL A 76 13.21 -8.44 22.14
CA VAL A 76 12.28 -7.36 22.49
C VAL A 76 10.86 -7.86 22.28
N TYR A 77 10.05 -7.79 23.34
CA TYR A 77 8.66 -8.18 23.31
C TYR A 77 7.74 -6.96 23.34
N ASN A 78 6.79 -6.94 22.43
CA ASN A 78 5.74 -5.94 22.37
C ASN A 78 4.44 -6.55 22.91
N GLU A 79 4.00 -6.12 24.09
CA GLU A 79 2.77 -6.62 24.74
C GLU A 79 1.49 -6.30 23.96
N GLU A 80 1.47 -5.17 23.21
CA GLU A 80 0.26 -4.74 22.50
C GLU A 80 -0.02 -5.59 21.27
N THR A 81 1.04 -6.03 20.59
CA THR A 81 0.91 -6.82 19.36
C THR A 81 1.16 -8.31 19.58
N ASP A 82 1.60 -8.70 20.78
CA ASP A 82 2.04 -10.06 21.13
C ASP A 82 3.12 -10.60 20.19
N LYS A 83 4.03 -9.71 19.76
CA LYS A 83 5.12 -10.05 18.85
C LYS A 83 6.47 -9.80 19.50
N ALA A 84 7.47 -10.58 19.09
CA ALA A 84 8.83 -10.41 19.55
C ALA A 84 9.82 -10.53 18.39
N ILE A 85 10.94 -9.80 18.50
CA ILE A 85 12.07 -9.88 17.57
C ILE A 85 13.38 -9.97 18.35
N PRO A 86 14.45 -10.50 17.77
CA PRO A 86 15.77 -10.46 18.40
C PRO A 86 16.13 -9.05 18.84
N TYR A 87 16.55 -8.90 20.09
CA TYR A 87 17.00 -7.61 20.60
C TYR A 87 18.31 -7.21 19.92
N VAL A 88 18.26 -6.11 19.21
CA VAL A 88 19.41 -5.49 18.56
C VAL A 88 19.48 -4.03 18.99
N ALA A 89 20.56 -3.71 19.70
CA ALA A 89 20.90 -2.34 20.03
C ALA A 89 22.22 -1.98 19.32
N PHE A 90 22.28 -0.76 18.82
CA PHE A 90 23.46 -0.20 18.17
C PHE A 90 23.58 1.28 18.46
N THR A 91 24.76 1.84 18.24
CA THR A 91 25.01 3.28 18.42
C THR A 91 25.36 3.90 17.08
N SER A 92 24.68 4.98 16.73
CA SER A 92 25.01 5.80 15.59
C SER A 92 25.38 7.21 16.08
N VAL A 93 26.61 7.62 15.76
CA VAL A 93 27.23 8.87 16.25
C VAL A 93 27.29 8.87 17.78
N THR A 94 26.33 9.44 18.46
CA THR A 94 26.25 9.56 19.93
C THR A 94 24.96 9.00 20.52
N THR A 95 24.02 8.56 19.67
CA THR A 95 22.72 8.08 20.10
C THR A 95 22.65 6.57 19.98
N SER A 96 22.20 5.92 21.02
CA SER A 96 21.92 4.48 21.01
C SER A 96 20.47 4.23 20.57
N TYR A 97 20.29 3.19 19.79
CA TYR A 97 19.00 2.77 19.25
C TYR A 97 18.77 1.30 19.55
N ALA A 98 17.52 0.94 19.82
CA ALA A 98 17.08 -0.44 19.89
C ALA A 98 16.00 -0.65 18.81
N ILE A 99 16.17 -1.65 17.95
CA ILE A 99 15.18 -1.99 16.94
C ILE A 99 13.99 -2.63 17.64
N VAL A 100 12.79 -2.15 17.34
CA VAL A 100 11.52 -2.61 17.93
C VAL A 100 10.49 -2.80 16.82
N LEU A 101 9.41 -3.51 17.12
CA LEU A 101 8.27 -3.62 16.21
C LEU A 101 7.32 -2.44 16.41
N PRO A 102 6.80 -1.87 15.33
CA PRO A 102 5.74 -0.88 15.44
C PRO A 102 4.45 -1.55 15.93
N ASN A 103 3.63 -0.80 16.65
CA ASN A 103 2.26 -1.19 16.97
C ASN A 103 1.40 -1.19 15.71
N ASP A 104 0.24 -1.85 15.76
CA ASP A 104 -0.63 -2.02 14.60
C ASP A 104 -1.28 -0.70 14.11
N ASP A 105 -1.27 0.35 14.94
CA ASP A 105 -1.73 1.70 14.60
C ASP A 105 -0.66 2.53 13.86
N VAL A 106 0.58 2.08 13.83
CA VAL A 106 1.70 2.76 13.18
C VAL A 106 1.72 2.40 11.69
N THR A 107 1.44 3.38 10.85
CA THR A 107 1.46 3.19 9.41
C THR A 107 2.87 3.33 8.85
N VAL A 108 3.31 2.32 8.11
CA VAL A 108 4.57 2.38 7.35
C VAL A 108 4.44 3.44 6.25
N PRO A 109 5.44 4.30 6.05
CA PRO A 109 5.44 5.28 4.98
C PRO A 109 5.22 4.65 3.60
N SER A 110 4.51 5.35 2.71
CA SER A 110 4.14 4.84 1.40
C SER A 110 5.35 4.51 0.51
N GLY A 111 5.24 3.44 -0.25
CA GLY A 111 6.28 2.97 -1.16
C GLY A 111 7.42 2.20 -0.51
N TYR A 112 7.33 1.92 0.79
CA TYR A 112 8.25 1.01 1.47
C TYR A 112 7.64 -0.39 1.59
N GLU A 113 8.41 -1.41 1.23
CA GLU A 113 8.06 -2.82 1.34
C GLU A 113 8.85 -3.47 2.46
N ARG A 114 8.23 -4.41 3.18
CA ARG A 114 8.89 -5.12 4.27
C ARG A 114 10.00 -6.01 3.73
N VAL A 115 11.15 -5.96 4.40
CA VAL A 115 12.30 -6.82 4.17
C VAL A 115 12.90 -7.20 5.51
N ASP A 116 13.66 -8.28 5.55
CA ASP A 116 14.46 -8.65 6.70
C ASP A 116 15.94 -8.33 6.42
N ILE A 117 16.58 -7.65 7.37
CA ILE A 117 18.01 -7.28 7.25
C ILE A 117 18.83 -7.87 8.39
N ASN A 118 20.12 -8.08 8.14
CA ASN A 118 21.05 -8.50 9.18
C ASN A 118 21.70 -7.27 9.82
N VAL A 119 21.45 -7.08 11.11
CA VAL A 119 22.10 -6.03 11.91
C VAL A 119 22.81 -6.70 13.07
N SER A 120 24.12 -6.53 13.16
CA SER A 120 24.97 -7.11 14.22
C SER A 120 24.82 -8.64 14.36
N GLY A 121 24.63 -9.36 13.24
CA GLY A 121 24.49 -10.82 13.24
C GLY A 121 23.07 -11.32 13.58
N ARG A 122 22.09 -10.45 13.68
CA ARG A 122 20.70 -10.77 13.94
C ARG A 122 19.81 -10.32 12.78
N VAL A 123 18.85 -11.16 12.42
CA VAL A 123 17.85 -10.82 11.42
C VAL A 123 16.73 -10.02 12.09
N VAL A 124 16.46 -8.84 11.58
CA VAL A 124 15.44 -7.92 12.10
C VAL A 124 14.60 -7.36 10.96
N PRO A 125 13.33 -7.01 11.22
CA PRO A 125 12.48 -6.41 10.21
C PRO A 125 12.92 -4.98 9.88
N ALA A 126 12.84 -4.67 8.61
CA ALA A 126 13.05 -3.34 8.05
C ALA A 126 12.12 -3.13 6.87
N TRP A 127 12.18 -1.97 6.26
CA TRP A 127 11.45 -1.67 5.04
C TRP A 127 12.38 -1.03 4.03
N PHE A 128 12.21 -1.40 2.78
CA PHE A 128 13.03 -0.94 1.67
C PHE A 128 12.17 -0.27 0.62
N LYS A 129 12.69 0.80 0.01
CA LYS A 129 12.03 1.51 -1.09
C LYS A 129 12.93 1.45 -2.33
N SER A 130 12.56 0.62 -3.29
CA SER A 130 13.35 0.36 -4.52
C SER A 130 13.59 1.63 -5.36
N ALA A 131 12.66 2.58 -5.33
CA ALA A 131 12.76 3.83 -6.09
C ALA A 131 13.78 4.85 -5.53
N ALA A 132 14.35 4.61 -4.34
CA ALA A 132 15.24 5.57 -3.68
C ALA A 132 16.69 5.54 -4.20
N GLY A 133 17.06 4.58 -5.04
CA GLY A 133 18.38 4.52 -5.67
C GLY A 133 19.55 4.11 -4.76
N ASP A 134 19.29 3.85 -3.48
CA ASP A 134 20.28 3.50 -2.48
C ASP A 134 20.04 2.07 -1.98
N GLU A 135 20.78 1.12 -2.52
CA GLU A 135 20.58 -0.32 -2.26
C GLU A 135 20.79 -0.73 -0.78
N ASN A 136 21.47 0.11 0.01
CA ASN A 136 21.76 -0.17 1.42
C ASN A 136 20.95 0.69 2.40
N MET A 137 20.04 1.52 1.91
CA MET A 137 19.25 2.40 2.74
C MET A 137 17.92 1.76 3.11
N TYR A 138 17.75 1.46 4.37
CA TYR A 138 16.54 0.85 4.92
C TYR A 138 15.80 1.80 5.83
N LEU A 139 14.53 1.57 6.02
CA LEU A 139 13.73 2.16 7.07
C LEU A 139 13.61 1.12 8.18
N ILE A 140 13.97 1.47 9.39
CA ILE A 140 13.77 0.64 10.59
C ILE A 140 12.84 1.35 11.55
N TYR A 141 12.10 0.59 12.36
CA TYR A 141 11.37 1.15 13.48
C TYR A 141 12.18 0.89 14.74
N ALA A 142 12.55 1.95 15.44
CA ALA A 142 13.47 1.86 16.56
C ALA A 142 13.09 2.82 17.70
N GLN A 143 13.58 2.51 18.89
CA GLN A 143 13.55 3.39 20.05
C GLN A 143 14.95 3.98 20.26
N ASP A 144 15.03 5.28 20.45
CA ASP A 144 16.28 5.98 20.80
C ASP A 144 16.57 5.93 22.30
N SER A 145 17.76 6.46 22.70
CA SER A 145 18.20 6.49 24.11
C SER A 145 17.31 7.35 25.02
N ASP A 146 16.49 8.21 24.46
CA ASP A 146 15.53 9.04 25.21
C ASP A 146 14.16 8.36 25.35
N GLY A 147 13.98 7.18 24.78
CA GLY A 147 12.74 6.39 24.80
C GLY A 147 11.76 6.74 23.67
N ASN A 148 12.14 7.64 22.73
CA ASN A 148 11.26 7.98 21.63
C ASN A 148 11.28 6.89 20.56
N GLN A 149 10.11 6.40 20.20
CA GLN A 149 9.95 5.43 19.12
C GLN A 149 9.58 6.12 17.81
N GLY A 150 10.00 5.51 16.70
CA GLY A 150 9.66 6.01 15.38
C GLY A 150 10.45 5.34 14.27
N PHE A 151 10.16 5.77 13.06
CA PHE A 151 10.93 5.33 11.89
C PHE A 151 12.26 6.09 11.80
N TYR A 152 13.30 5.35 11.43
CA TYR A 152 14.65 5.86 11.20
C TYR A 152 15.19 5.32 9.87
N ARG A 153 15.90 6.15 9.13
CA ARG A 153 16.69 5.73 7.97
C ARG A 153 17.99 5.12 8.49
N PHE A 154 18.22 3.87 8.13
CA PHE A 154 19.37 3.09 8.54
C PHE A 154 20.19 2.72 7.30
N ASP A 155 21.46 3.08 7.29
CA ASP A 155 22.40 2.68 6.26
C ASP A 155 23.07 1.36 6.68
N GLY A 156 22.69 0.28 6.00
CA GLY A 156 23.23 -1.06 6.28
C GLY A 156 24.72 -1.21 5.98
N SER A 157 25.33 -0.29 5.23
CA SER A 157 26.74 -0.34 4.89
C SER A 157 27.67 0.20 5.99
N ASN A 158 27.21 1.18 6.77
CA ASN A 158 28.01 1.86 7.77
C ASN A 158 27.34 2.00 9.14
N GLY A 159 26.08 1.56 9.28
CA GLY A 159 25.34 1.61 10.53
C GLY A 159 24.85 3.01 10.92
N SER A 160 24.91 3.99 10.02
CA SER A 160 24.38 5.32 10.33
C SER A 160 22.86 5.30 10.42
N CYS A 161 22.34 6.06 11.37
CA CYS A 161 20.92 6.08 11.68
C CYS A 161 20.46 7.52 11.89
N LEU A 162 19.43 7.91 11.15
CA LEU A 162 18.84 9.26 11.23
C LEU A 162 17.31 9.13 11.33
N ARG A 163 16.70 9.98 12.15
CA ARG A 163 15.23 9.98 12.26
C ARG A 163 14.60 10.21 10.90
N TYR A 164 13.69 9.34 10.53
CA TYR A 164 12.89 9.52 9.33
C TYR A 164 11.87 10.63 9.59
N VAL A 165 11.95 11.64 8.77
CA VAL A 165 10.92 12.67 8.71
C VAL A 165 10.22 12.44 7.37
N ALA A 166 8.95 12.06 7.41
CA ALA A 166 8.15 12.01 6.20
C ALA A 166 8.17 13.42 5.60
N ASP A 167 8.67 13.52 4.38
CA ASP A 167 8.49 14.77 3.63
C ASP A 167 7.03 14.78 3.17
N PRO A 168 6.18 15.62 3.77
CA PRO A 168 4.76 15.65 3.42
C PRO A 168 4.56 16.03 1.95
N ASP A 169 5.52 16.71 1.34
CA ASP A 169 5.45 17.08 -0.06
C ASP A 169 5.78 15.90 -0.98
N THR A 170 6.71 15.00 -0.62
CA THR A 170 7.04 13.81 -1.45
C THR A 170 5.93 12.77 -1.46
N ASP A 171 5.25 12.53 -0.34
CA ASP A 171 4.13 11.59 -0.29
C ASP A 171 2.88 12.15 -0.99
N LEU A 172 2.65 13.45 -0.85
CA LEU A 172 1.63 14.17 -1.60
C LEU A 172 1.95 14.22 -3.09
N GLN A 173 3.20 14.46 -3.45
CA GLN A 173 3.64 14.48 -4.84
C GLN A 173 3.54 13.10 -5.48
N ALA A 174 3.99 12.02 -4.82
CA ALA A 174 3.86 10.65 -5.32
C ALA A 174 2.38 10.25 -5.51
N SER A 175 1.51 10.68 -4.60
CA SER A 175 0.06 10.47 -4.72
C SER A 175 -0.53 11.30 -5.87
N ALA A 176 -0.08 12.54 -6.05
CA ALA A 176 -0.49 13.41 -7.14
C ALA A 176 -0.04 12.88 -8.51
N ASP A 177 1.20 12.37 -8.60
CA ASP A 177 1.75 11.77 -9.81
C ASP A 177 0.99 10.49 -10.19
N SER A 178 0.67 9.63 -9.21
CA SER A 178 -0.15 8.43 -9.43
C SER A 178 -1.57 8.78 -9.91
N LEU A 179 -2.21 9.77 -9.29
CA LEU A 179 -3.52 10.25 -9.72
C LEU A 179 -3.46 10.90 -11.11
N SER A 180 -2.39 11.62 -11.41
CA SER A 180 -2.17 12.25 -12.72
C SER A 180 -2.00 11.20 -13.82
N ALA A 181 -1.28 10.10 -13.54
CA ALA A 181 -1.15 8.98 -14.46
C ALA A 181 -2.50 8.28 -14.71
N GLU A 182 -3.29 8.06 -13.67
CA GLU A 182 -4.64 7.46 -13.79
C GLU A 182 -5.60 8.38 -14.57
N LEU A 183 -5.54 9.69 -14.33
CA LEU A 183 -6.30 10.69 -15.10
C LEU A 183 -5.90 10.69 -16.57
N SER A 184 -4.60 10.60 -16.88
CA SER A 184 -4.11 10.53 -18.25
C SER A 184 -4.60 9.30 -18.98
N SER A 185 -4.53 8.12 -18.33
CA SER A 185 -5.07 6.88 -18.88
C SER A 185 -6.58 6.96 -19.14
N LEU A 186 -7.32 7.53 -18.19
CA LEU A 186 -8.76 7.70 -18.32
C LEU A 186 -9.12 8.69 -19.43
N GLN A 187 -8.29 9.74 -19.64
CA GLN A 187 -8.45 10.71 -20.72
C GLN A 187 -8.16 10.07 -22.08
N GLU A 188 -7.17 9.19 -22.19
CA GLU A 188 -6.90 8.42 -23.41
C GLU A 188 -8.06 7.50 -23.76
N ASP A 189 -8.60 6.77 -22.77
CA ASP A 189 -9.78 5.92 -22.94
C ASP A 189 -11.01 6.74 -23.38
N TYR A 190 -11.22 7.89 -22.79
CA TYR A 190 -12.29 8.81 -23.19
C TYR A 190 -12.13 9.30 -24.63
N ASN A 191 -10.92 9.71 -25.02
CA ASN A 191 -10.64 10.18 -26.36
C ASN A 191 -10.80 9.06 -27.41
N SER A 192 -10.31 7.85 -27.09
CA SER A 192 -10.48 6.66 -27.92
C SER A 192 -11.96 6.33 -28.11
N MET A 193 -12.74 6.34 -27.03
CA MET A 193 -14.20 6.10 -27.07
C MET A 193 -14.93 7.20 -27.84
N SER A 194 -14.52 8.45 -27.69
CA SER A 194 -15.08 9.60 -28.43
C SER A 194 -14.81 9.49 -29.95
N SER A 195 -13.59 9.09 -30.31
CA SER A 195 -13.22 8.84 -31.72
C SER A 195 -14.04 7.68 -32.32
N GLN A 196 -14.13 6.56 -31.62
CA GLN A 196 -14.94 5.43 -32.03
C GLN A 196 -16.43 5.80 -32.22
N ASN A 197 -16.97 6.64 -31.32
CA ASN A 197 -18.32 7.16 -31.42
C ASN A 197 -18.50 8.02 -32.68
N SER A 198 -17.51 8.90 -32.99
CA SER A 198 -17.55 9.74 -34.18
C SER A 198 -17.54 8.91 -35.45
N ASP A 199 -16.64 7.91 -35.53
CA ASP A 199 -16.56 7.00 -36.68
C ASP A 199 -17.84 6.17 -36.88
N GLU A 200 -18.47 5.78 -35.78
CA GLU A 200 -19.72 5.01 -35.85
C GLU A 200 -20.91 5.90 -36.25
N ILE A 201 -20.95 7.14 -35.76
CA ILE A 201 -21.92 8.16 -36.19
C ILE A 201 -21.76 8.44 -37.70
N GLU A 202 -20.52 8.57 -38.17
CA GLU A 202 -20.26 8.78 -39.61
C GLU A 202 -20.71 7.57 -40.43
N LYS A 203 -20.38 6.35 -40.02
CA LYS A 203 -20.84 5.11 -40.68
C LYS A 203 -22.37 4.99 -40.71
N LEU A 204 -23.01 5.34 -39.58
CA LEU A 204 -24.48 5.35 -39.50
C LEU A 204 -25.10 6.42 -40.37
N ASN A 205 -24.52 7.62 -40.40
CA ASN A 205 -24.98 8.71 -41.30
C ASN A 205 -24.79 8.32 -42.78
N ASN A 206 -23.65 7.72 -43.12
CA ASN A 206 -23.41 7.23 -44.48
C ASN A 206 -24.39 6.10 -44.84
N SER A 207 -24.67 5.19 -43.93
CA SER A 207 -25.66 4.14 -44.11
C SER A 207 -27.08 4.67 -44.26
N ALA A 208 -27.43 5.67 -43.41
CA ALA A 208 -28.72 6.37 -43.50
C ALA A 208 -28.88 7.14 -44.83
N ASN A 209 -27.81 7.80 -45.27
CA ASN A 209 -27.77 8.50 -46.57
C ASN A 209 -27.92 7.51 -47.76
N LEU A 210 -27.25 6.38 -47.71
CA LEU A 210 -27.40 5.31 -48.68
C LEU A 210 -28.81 4.74 -48.68
N GLN A 211 -29.40 4.53 -47.51
CA GLN A 211 -30.78 4.08 -47.42
C GLN A 211 -31.75 5.14 -47.92
N GLN A 212 -31.51 6.44 -47.64
CA GLN A 212 -32.29 7.53 -48.17
C GLN A 212 -32.23 7.63 -49.69
N GLN A 213 -31.01 7.42 -50.26
CA GLN A 213 -30.84 7.37 -51.72
C GLN A 213 -31.58 6.14 -52.31
N ASN A 214 -31.45 4.99 -51.64
CA ASN A 214 -32.20 3.78 -52.07
C ASN A 214 -33.72 3.97 -51.95
N TYR A 215 -34.17 4.64 -50.87
CA TYR A 215 -35.59 4.99 -50.71
C TYR A 215 -36.07 5.91 -51.83
N ASN A 216 -35.29 6.99 -52.11
CA ASN A 216 -35.63 7.93 -53.17
C ASN A 216 -35.65 7.25 -54.55
N ASN A 217 -34.66 6.35 -54.82
CA ASN A 217 -34.60 5.56 -56.02
C ASN A 217 -35.80 4.52 -56.11
N LEU A 218 -36.18 4.00 -54.95
CA LEU A 218 -37.31 3.10 -54.86
C LEU A 218 -38.62 3.84 -55.02
N LYS A 219 -38.75 5.02 -54.40
CA LYS A 219 -39.91 5.92 -54.55
C LYS A 219 -40.08 6.32 -56.00
N GLU A 220 -39.02 6.69 -56.68
CA GLU A 220 -39.04 7.05 -58.10
C GLU A 220 -39.43 5.85 -58.99
N LYS A 221 -38.95 4.64 -58.62
CA LYS A 221 -39.41 3.38 -59.23
C LYS A 221 -40.87 3.06 -58.87
N VAL A 222 -41.31 3.34 -57.63
CA VAL A 222 -42.70 3.08 -57.18
C VAL A 222 -43.70 4.07 -57.73
N GLU A 223 -43.35 5.34 -57.84
CA GLU A 223 -44.15 6.33 -58.58
C GLU A 223 -44.33 5.86 -60.04
N LYS A 224 -43.34 5.17 -60.56
CA LYS A 224 -43.37 4.57 -61.90
C LYS A 224 -44.12 3.25 -61.98
N TYR A 225 -44.22 2.48 -60.87
CA TYR A 225 -44.77 1.14 -60.78
C TYR A 225 -45.82 0.90 -59.69
N GLY A 226 -46.20 1.89 -58.94
CA GLY A 226 -47.46 2.02 -58.20
C GLY A 226 -47.72 1.14 -56.98
N MET A 227 -46.78 0.35 -56.34
CA MET A 227 -47.16 -0.47 -55.19
C MET A 227 -46.13 -1.02 -54.23
N ILE A 228 -44.96 -0.44 -53.97
CA ILE A 228 -44.00 -1.08 -53.05
C ILE A 228 -43.45 -0.13 -51.91
N GLY A 229 -44.22 0.91 -51.56
CA GLY A 229 -43.72 1.96 -50.69
C GLY A 229 -43.74 1.71 -49.17
N VAL A 230 -44.43 0.70 -48.68
CA VAL A 230 -44.73 0.58 -47.23
C VAL A 230 -43.66 -0.23 -46.46
N ALA A 231 -42.95 -1.15 -47.12
CA ALA A 231 -41.99 -2.01 -46.45
C ALA A 231 -40.63 -1.34 -46.10
N ALA A 232 -40.26 -0.25 -46.84
CA ALA A 232 -38.99 0.46 -46.62
C ALA A 232 -39.06 1.40 -45.39
N LEU A 233 -40.20 1.95 -45.05
CA LEU A 233 -40.38 2.77 -43.88
C LEU A 233 -40.20 2.04 -42.55
N GLY A 234 -40.57 0.75 -42.50
CA GLY A 234 -40.40 -0.08 -41.31
C GLY A 234 -38.91 -0.37 -40.96
N ALA A 235 -38.08 -0.53 -41.98
CA ALA A 235 -36.65 -0.81 -41.78
C ALA A 235 -35.86 0.41 -41.26
N VAL A 236 -36.20 1.63 -41.73
CA VAL A 236 -35.54 2.87 -41.29
C VAL A 236 -35.83 3.19 -39.84
N THR A 237 -37.09 2.97 -39.40
CA THR A 237 -37.49 3.18 -38.00
C THR A 237 -36.86 2.15 -37.07
N LEU A 238 -36.64 0.92 -37.51
CA LEU A 238 -35.99 -0.12 -36.71
C LEU A 238 -34.52 0.18 -36.50
N LEU A 239 -33.84 0.68 -37.51
CA LEU A 239 -32.42 1.09 -37.41
C LEU A 239 -32.22 2.33 -36.54
N MET A 240 -33.13 3.30 -36.59
CA MET A 240 -33.13 4.46 -35.69
C MET A 240 -33.33 4.03 -34.23
N LEU A 241 -34.18 3.06 -33.97
CA LEU A 241 -34.40 2.48 -32.63
C LEU A 241 -33.09 1.78 -32.14
N ILE A 242 -32.45 0.99 -32.99
CA ILE A 242 -31.18 0.34 -32.64
C ILE A 242 -30.07 1.37 -32.39
N PHE A 243 -30.04 2.47 -33.19
CA PHE A 243 -29.11 3.58 -32.98
C PHE A 243 -29.32 4.27 -31.62
N PHE A 244 -30.57 4.58 -31.28
CA PHE A 244 -30.93 5.18 -29.99
C PHE A 244 -30.57 4.27 -28.81
N ILE A 245 -30.84 2.98 -28.91
CA ILE A 245 -30.43 1.99 -27.88
C ILE A 245 -28.91 1.91 -27.71
N ARG A 246 -28.16 1.90 -28.79
CA ARG A 246 -26.70 1.92 -28.76
C ARG A 246 -26.11 3.24 -28.23
N MET A 247 -26.70 4.36 -28.59
CA MET A 247 -26.30 5.68 -28.10
C MET A 247 -26.54 5.83 -26.59
N ILE A 248 -27.69 5.35 -26.10
CA ILE A 248 -28.02 5.31 -24.67
C ILE A 248 -27.04 4.38 -23.90
N SER A 249 -26.70 3.22 -24.47
CA SER A 249 -25.73 2.29 -23.90
C SER A 249 -24.32 2.90 -23.78
N LYS A 250 -23.90 3.69 -24.75
CA LYS A 250 -22.59 4.39 -24.72
C LYS A 250 -22.59 5.60 -23.78
N SER A 251 -23.69 6.33 -23.71
CA SER A 251 -23.88 7.42 -22.75
C SER A 251 -23.78 6.92 -21.28
N SER A 252 -24.22 5.71 -20.99
CA SER A 252 -24.10 5.12 -19.65
C SER A 252 -22.65 4.79 -19.26
N LYS A 253 -21.82 4.42 -20.23
CA LYS A 253 -20.37 4.20 -20.01
C LYS A 253 -19.65 5.53 -19.75
N LEU A 254 -20.02 6.59 -20.47
CA LEU A 254 -19.49 7.94 -20.27
C LEU A 254 -19.81 8.48 -18.87
N LYS A 255 -21.07 8.28 -18.42
CA LYS A 255 -21.48 8.65 -17.04
C LYS A 255 -20.69 7.89 -15.98
N LYS A 256 -20.39 6.59 -16.20
CA LYS A 256 -19.56 5.80 -15.28
C LYS A 256 -18.11 6.30 -15.23
N ALA A 257 -17.54 6.67 -16.38
CA ALA A 257 -16.20 7.23 -16.45
C ALA A 257 -16.10 8.59 -15.71
N ASN A 258 -17.04 9.50 -15.98
CA ASN A 258 -17.10 10.81 -15.30
C ASN A 258 -17.31 10.66 -13.78
N LYS A 259 -18.14 9.70 -13.34
CA LYS A 259 -18.31 9.43 -11.90
C LYS A 259 -16.98 8.99 -11.26
N LYS A 260 -16.22 8.14 -11.95
CA LYS A 260 -14.90 7.69 -11.47
C LYS A 260 -13.89 8.84 -11.38
N VAL A 261 -13.91 9.78 -12.33
CA VAL A 261 -13.07 11.00 -12.28
C VAL A 261 -13.42 11.84 -11.06
N THR A 262 -14.72 12.06 -10.82
CA THR A 262 -15.18 12.84 -9.65
C THR A 262 -14.83 12.14 -8.32
N GLU A 263 -14.94 10.82 -8.24
CA GLU A 263 -14.56 10.05 -7.07
C GLU A 263 -13.06 10.17 -6.77
N LEU A 264 -12.22 10.10 -7.79
CA LEU A 264 -10.76 10.27 -7.66
C LEU A 264 -10.39 11.70 -7.23
N GLU A 265 -11.02 12.71 -7.81
CA GLU A 265 -10.82 14.11 -7.43
C GLU A 265 -11.24 14.38 -5.98
N ASN A 266 -12.37 13.84 -5.54
CA ASN A 266 -12.81 13.93 -4.15
C ASN A 266 -11.89 13.19 -3.19
N ALA A 267 -11.39 12.01 -3.57
CA ALA A 267 -10.41 11.26 -2.79
C ALA A 267 -9.09 12.04 -2.63
N ALA A 268 -8.65 12.73 -3.68
CA ALA A 268 -7.48 13.61 -3.63
C ALA A 268 -7.68 14.79 -2.68
N LYS A 269 -8.84 15.45 -2.75
CA LYS A 269 -9.20 16.56 -1.85
C LYS A 269 -9.27 16.12 -0.39
N THR A 270 -9.84 14.94 -0.12
CA THR A 270 -9.94 14.38 1.23
C THR A 270 -8.55 14.06 1.81
N ARG A 271 -7.66 13.47 1.02
CA ARG A 271 -6.27 13.21 1.43
C ARG A 271 -5.49 14.51 1.70
N ALA A 272 -5.70 15.53 0.87
CA ALA A 272 -5.09 16.85 1.08
C ALA A 272 -5.60 17.54 2.36
N GLN A 273 -6.87 17.33 2.73
CA GLN A 273 -7.44 17.87 3.97
C GLN A 273 -6.98 17.12 5.22
N GLN A 274 -6.79 15.80 5.13
CA GLN A 274 -6.27 14.98 6.24
C GLN A 274 -4.79 15.24 6.53
N ALA A 275 -4.03 15.72 5.54
CA ALA A 275 -2.62 16.10 5.67
C ALA A 275 -2.40 17.47 6.35
N ARG A 276 -3.46 18.24 6.64
CA ARG A 276 -3.33 19.50 7.40
C ARG A 276 -3.14 19.18 8.88
N PRO A 277 -2.09 19.70 9.54
CA PRO A 277 -1.90 19.53 10.96
C PRO A 277 -3.08 20.16 11.70
N ARG A 278 -3.68 19.41 12.62
CA ARG A 278 -4.67 19.93 13.57
C ARG A 278 -3.99 21.04 14.38
N SER A 279 -4.33 22.27 14.11
CA SER A 279 -3.99 23.36 15.00
C SER A 279 -4.70 23.11 16.33
N SER A 280 -3.89 23.07 17.39
CA SER A 280 -4.33 22.96 18.76
C SER A 280 -5.34 24.07 19.09
N GLN A 281 -6.56 23.68 19.42
CA GLN A 281 -7.51 24.58 20.06
C GLN A 281 -7.01 24.91 21.47
N PRO A 282 -6.98 26.17 21.87
CA PRO A 282 -6.75 26.52 23.25
C PRO A 282 -7.96 26.20 24.10
N SER A 283 -7.74 25.45 25.16
CA SER A 283 -8.72 25.12 26.18
C SER A 283 -9.14 26.43 26.91
N THR A 284 -10.35 26.88 26.68
CA THR A 284 -10.99 27.90 27.48
C THR A 284 -11.41 27.33 28.83
N ARG A 285 -10.62 27.66 29.80
CA ARG A 285 -10.88 27.46 31.24
C ARG A 285 -12.08 28.29 31.66
N ARG A 286 -13.21 27.65 31.89
CA ARG A 286 -14.41 28.27 32.44
C ARG A 286 -14.18 28.53 33.93
N VAL A 287 -13.99 29.74 34.27
CA VAL A 287 -14.03 30.20 35.66
C VAL A 287 -15.46 30.27 36.12
N ARG A 288 -15.81 29.49 37.13
CA ARG A 288 -17.06 29.53 37.87
C ARG A 288 -16.94 30.63 38.93
N SER A 289 -17.66 31.71 38.78
CA SER A 289 -17.89 32.70 39.86
C SER A 289 -19.23 32.35 40.52
N GLU A 290 -19.12 32.01 41.78
CA GLU A 290 -20.25 32.04 42.72
C GLU A 290 -20.60 33.47 43.03
N HIS A 291 -21.88 33.82 42.91
CA HIS A 291 -22.63 34.62 43.90
C HIS A 291 -24.12 34.34 43.67
#